data_048754c42c1894bfd4cb2d34d52f39d4
#
_entry.id   048754c42c1894bfd4cb2d34d52f39d4
#
_cell.length_a   1.000
_cell.length_b   1.000
_cell.length_c   1.000
_cell.angle_alpha   90.00
_cell.angle_beta   90.00
_cell.angle_gamma   90.00
#
_symmetry.space_group_name_H-M   'P 1'
#
loop_
_entity.id
_entity.type
_entity.pdbx_description
1 polymer ?
#
loop_
_entity_poly.entity_id
_entity_poly.type
_entity_poly.pdbx_seq_one_letter_code
_entity_poly.pdbx_strand_id
1 'polypeptide(L)'
;MSNYRGMGYLRGKLATKASRNKKRYKYYEMKNRMIDISNVIPKEFRWLTECLGWCTKTVDVMADRLSVVEFGDDLFNMQEIYNMNNPDVLFDSAIISSLITSCSFIYISQVPGQFPRLQVIDGTNATGIIDPITNMLIEGYAVLERDVYRNPTKEAYFIKGVTYFYEKGKKPYIQRNIAPYPLLVPIIHRPDAKRPFGHSRITRACMSIQQGAMRTLKRGEVAGEFYSFPQKYILGLANDVEFDKWKATISSFIQITEGDNGEKPTVGQFQQQSMTPFVEQLRMSASLFAGETGLTLDDLGFPSENPSSNEAIKSQHENLRLAARKAQKTFTSGFINAGYLAACLRDGYPYERNQIYSTTLKWAPIFEPDAATLSSIGDGAIKINQAVPGYFGKENLKELTGINYSQDASSTPNLDDMYKDDLNE
;
A
#
# COMPACT_ATOMS: atom_id res chain seq x y z
N MET A 1 -27.36 -18.39 23.07
CA MET A 1 -25.96 -18.73 23.41
C MET A 1 -25.12 -18.38 22.20
N SER A 2 -24.17 -17.44 22.32
CA SER A 2 -23.25 -17.13 21.23
C SER A 2 -22.34 -18.35 21.03
N ASN A 3 -22.45 -19.00 19.87
CA ASN A 3 -21.61 -20.15 19.51
C ASN A 3 -20.20 -19.67 19.17
N TYR A 4 -19.39 -19.36 20.20
CA TYR A 4 -17.97 -19.09 20.01
C TYR A 4 -17.26 -20.35 19.54
N ARG A 5 -16.43 -20.24 18.51
CA ARG A 5 -15.61 -21.36 18.01
C ARG A 5 -14.34 -21.56 18.83
N GLY A 6 -13.96 -20.54 19.58
CA GLY A 6 -12.88 -20.56 20.55
C GLY A 6 -11.47 -20.34 19.99
N MET A 7 -10.54 -20.10 20.89
CA MET A 7 -9.15 -19.73 20.58
C MET A 7 -8.44 -20.76 19.69
N GLY A 8 -8.64 -22.06 19.92
CA GLY A 8 -7.99 -23.12 19.13
C GLY A 8 -8.34 -23.04 17.65
N TYR A 9 -9.62 -22.82 17.33
CA TYR A 9 -10.08 -22.60 15.96
C TYR A 9 -9.45 -21.36 15.33
N LEU A 10 -9.43 -20.24 16.05
CA LEU A 10 -8.86 -18.97 15.53
C LEU A 10 -7.36 -19.07 15.33
N ARG A 11 -6.63 -19.79 16.20
CA ARG A 11 -5.20 -20.07 16.04
C ARG A 11 -4.93 -20.86 14.76
N GLY A 12 -5.71 -21.91 14.48
CA GLY A 12 -5.63 -22.67 13.23
C GLY A 12 -5.98 -21.82 12.01
N LYS A 13 -7.03 -20.99 12.10
CA LYS A 13 -7.43 -20.04 11.05
C LYS A 13 -6.31 -19.05 10.74
N LEU A 14 -5.67 -18.48 11.77
CA LEU A 14 -4.55 -17.57 11.60
C LEU A 14 -3.37 -18.26 10.92
N ALA A 15 -2.98 -19.45 11.36
CA ALA A 15 -1.86 -20.20 10.77
C ALA A 15 -2.04 -20.43 9.27
N THR A 16 -3.25 -20.80 8.83
CA THR A 16 -3.60 -20.96 7.41
C THR A 16 -3.48 -19.65 6.61
N LYS A 17 -3.88 -18.52 7.21
CA LYS A 17 -3.87 -17.21 6.53
C LYS A 17 -2.49 -16.55 6.56
N ALA A 18 -1.75 -16.72 7.64
CA ALA A 18 -0.46 -16.08 7.87
C ALA A 18 0.56 -16.41 6.78
N SER A 19 0.61 -17.64 6.27
CA SER A 19 1.52 -18.04 5.18
C SER A 19 1.33 -17.17 3.93
N ARG A 20 0.07 -16.98 3.51
CA ARG A 20 -0.26 -16.12 2.35
C ARG A 20 0.08 -14.65 2.61
N ASN A 21 -0.21 -14.14 3.79
CA ASN A 21 0.08 -12.76 4.15
C ASN A 21 1.59 -12.50 4.24
N LYS A 22 2.37 -13.44 4.83
CA LYS A 22 3.84 -13.39 4.83
C LYS A 22 4.42 -13.36 3.41
N LYS A 23 3.82 -14.11 2.46
CA LYS A 23 4.23 -14.05 1.06
C LYS A 23 4.01 -12.65 0.47
N ARG A 24 2.89 -11.99 0.75
CA ARG A 24 2.61 -10.62 0.29
C ARG A 24 3.59 -9.61 0.87
N TYR A 25 3.90 -9.70 2.16
CA TYR A 25 4.95 -8.88 2.77
C TYR A 25 6.31 -9.07 2.10
N LYS A 26 6.70 -10.30 1.74
CA LYS A 26 7.94 -10.51 0.99
C LYS A 26 7.97 -9.78 -0.35
N TYR A 27 6.82 -9.69 -1.05
CA TYR A 27 6.73 -8.91 -2.29
C TYR A 27 6.74 -7.40 -2.02
N TYR A 28 6.09 -6.95 -0.97
CA TYR A 28 6.11 -5.56 -0.55
C TYR A 28 7.51 -5.10 -0.12
N GLU A 29 8.21 -5.89 0.67
CA GLU A 29 9.57 -5.61 1.15
C GLU A 29 10.65 -5.96 0.12
N MET A 30 10.30 -6.32 -1.10
CA MET A 30 11.24 -6.76 -2.16
C MET A 30 12.14 -7.94 -1.74
N LYS A 31 11.72 -8.75 -0.75
CA LYS A 31 12.39 -9.96 -0.26
C LYS A 31 11.89 -11.24 -0.93
N ASN A 32 11.12 -11.12 -1.99
CA ASN A 32 10.67 -12.27 -2.78
C ASN A 32 11.81 -12.79 -3.65
N ARG A 33 12.00 -14.09 -3.63
CA ARG A 33 12.97 -14.72 -4.54
C ARG A 33 12.38 -14.79 -5.94
N MET A 34 13.22 -14.49 -6.94
CA MET A 34 12.88 -14.73 -8.33
C MET A 34 12.79 -16.25 -8.57
N ILE A 35 11.73 -16.68 -9.24
CA ILE A 35 11.56 -18.08 -9.67
C ILE A 35 12.18 -18.21 -11.06
N ASP A 36 13.36 -18.75 -11.12
CA ASP A 36 14.03 -19.07 -12.38
C ASP A 36 13.47 -20.37 -12.95
N ILE A 37 13.04 -20.31 -14.20
CA ILE A 37 12.52 -21.46 -14.94
C ILE A 37 13.41 -21.81 -16.15
N SER A 38 14.52 -21.10 -16.35
CA SER A 38 15.39 -21.25 -17.50
C SER A 38 16.56 -22.19 -17.19
N ASN A 39 16.67 -23.25 -17.98
CA ASN A 39 17.84 -24.13 -17.98
C ASN A 39 18.94 -23.65 -18.95
N VAL A 40 18.63 -22.63 -19.77
CA VAL A 40 19.52 -22.11 -20.81
C VAL A 40 20.58 -21.17 -20.26
N ILE A 41 20.30 -20.51 -19.13
CA ILE A 41 21.25 -19.59 -18.51
C ILE A 41 22.45 -20.38 -17.96
N PRO A 42 23.71 -20.04 -18.36
CA PRO A 42 24.92 -20.67 -17.84
C PRO A 42 24.96 -20.65 -16.30
N LYS A 43 25.60 -21.67 -15.73
CA LYS A 43 25.66 -21.85 -14.26
C LYS A 43 26.31 -20.64 -13.56
N GLU A 44 27.25 -20.02 -14.24
CA GLU A 44 28.02 -18.84 -13.80
C GLU A 44 27.14 -17.60 -13.57
N PHE A 45 26.00 -17.48 -14.27
CA PHE A 45 25.06 -16.35 -14.15
C PHE A 45 23.81 -16.69 -13.34
N ARG A 46 23.68 -17.89 -12.77
CA ARG A 46 22.49 -18.28 -12.01
C ARG A 46 22.32 -17.54 -10.69
N TRP A 47 23.42 -17.04 -10.13
CA TRP A 47 23.42 -16.26 -8.90
C TRP A 47 22.82 -14.86 -9.06
N LEU A 48 22.81 -14.31 -10.28
CA LEU A 48 22.15 -13.03 -10.58
C LEU A 48 20.67 -13.12 -10.21
N THR A 49 20.26 -12.23 -9.35
CA THR A 49 18.85 -12.13 -8.91
C THR A 49 18.40 -10.69 -9.00
N GLU A 50 17.40 -10.49 -9.86
CA GLU A 50 16.78 -9.17 -10.02
C GLU A 50 15.77 -8.90 -8.93
N CYS A 51 15.65 -7.62 -8.57
CA CYS A 51 14.66 -7.11 -7.65
C CYS A 51 13.81 -6.04 -8.33
N LEU A 52 12.50 -6.11 -8.15
CA LEU A 52 11.56 -5.17 -8.74
C LEU A 52 10.49 -4.79 -7.71
N GLY A 53 10.26 -3.47 -7.55
CA GLY A 53 9.40 -2.90 -6.51
C GLY A 53 7.96 -2.59 -6.94
N TRP A 54 7.43 -3.16 -8.02
CA TRP A 54 6.09 -2.83 -8.51
C TRP A 54 4.97 -3.17 -7.52
N CYS A 55 5.11 -4.29 -6.79
CA CYS A 55 4.16 -4.63 -5.72
C CYS A 55 4.20 -3.63 -4.55
N THR A 56 5.36 -3.06 -4.24
CA THR A 56 5.52 -1.98 -3.26
C THR A 56 4.81 -0.73 -3.75
N LYS A 57 5.10 -0.31 -4.98
CA LYS A 57 4.45 0.85 -5.62
C LYS A 57 2.93 0.75 -5.62
N THR A 58 2.35 -0.44 -5.87
CA THR A 58 0.88 -0.58 -5.88
C THR A 58 0.24 -0.35 -4.50
N VAL A 59 1.00 -0.49 -3.42
CA VAL A 59 0.54 -0.20 -2.06
C VAL A 59 0.80 1.27 -1.73
N ASP A 60 2.04 1.74 -1.88
CA ASP A 60 2.48 3.06 -1.42
C ASP A 60 1.75 4.17 -2.17
N VAL A 61 1.69 4.12 -3.51
CA VAL A 61 0.96 5.12 -4.32
C VAL A 61 -0.51 5.26 -3.91
N MET A 62 -1.12 4.19 -3.41
CA MET A 62 -2.48 4.26 -2.87
C MET A 62 -2.50 4.75 -1.43
N ALA A 63 -1.58 4.30 -0.57
CA ALA A 63 -1.50 4.71 0.83
C ALA A 63 -1.27 6.21 0.96
N ASP A 64 -0.35 6.78 0.17
CA ASP A 64 -0.03 8.21 0.14
C ASP A 64 -1.23 9.12 -0.16
N ARG A 65 -2.29 8.55 -0.76
CA ARG A 65 -3.55 9.25 -1.06
C ARG A 65 -4.65 9.05 -0.01
N LEU A 66 -4.33 8.37 1.09
CA LEU A 66 -5.27 8.00 2.15
C LEU A 66 -4.90 8.67 3.48
N SER A 67 -4.75 9.98 3.46
CA SER A 67 -4.43 10.78 4.65
C SER A 67 -5.72 11.17 5.39
N VAL A 68 -5.77 10.87 6.67
CA VAL A 68 -6.87 11.26 7.58
C VAL A 68 -6.59 12.66 8.08
N VAL A 69 -7.63 13.51 8.10
CA VAL A 69 -7.52 14.89 8.59
C VAL A 69 -8.08 15.01 10.01
N GLU A 70 -9.37 14.73 10.17
CA GLU A 70 -10.06 14.91 11.44
C GLU A 70 -11.35 14.09 11.50
N PHE A 71 -11.92 13.94 12.70
CA PHE A 71 -13.28 13.45 12.86
C PHE A 71 -14.25 14.62 12.76
N GLY A 72 -15.26 14.48 11.89
CA GLY A 72 -16.38 15.43 11.77
C GLY A 72 -17.55 14.99 12.64
N ASP A 73 -18.31 15.96 13.16
CA ASP A 73 -19.46 15.73 14.05
C ASP A 73 -19.11 14.80 15.23
N ASP A 74 -17.95 15.06 15.85
CA ASP A 74 -17.35 14.21 16.88
C ASP A 74 -17.91 14.52 18.27
N LEU A 75 -19.15 14.12 18.53
CA LEU A 75 -19.83 14.30 19.81
C LEU A 75 -19.18 13.52 20.97
N PHE A 76 -18.35 12.54 20.68
CA PHE A 76 -17.74 11.64 21.65
C PHE A 76 -16.25 11.92 21.86
N ASN A 77 -15.70 13.01 21.30
CA ASN A 77 -14.30 13.38 21.36
C ASN A 77 -13.36 12.21 21.00
N MET A 78 -13.68 11.50 19.89
CA MET A 78 -12.83 10.42 19.37
C MET A 78 -11.48 10.97 18.89
N GLN A 79 -11.47 12.18 18.34
CA GLN A 79 -10.25 12.87 17.91
C GLN A 79 -9.21 12.94 19.04
N GLU A 80 -9.65 13.23 20.26
CA GLU A 80 -8.75 13.27 21.43
C GLU A 80 -8.11 11.90 21.71
N ILE A 81 -8.91 10.81 21.62
CA ILE A 81 -8.39 9.44 21.81
C ILE A 81 -7.31 9.13 20.78
N TYR A 82 -7.55 9.48 19.50
CA TYR A 82 -6.58 9.27 18.45
C TYR A 82 -5.33 10.15 18.63
N ASN A 83 -5.50 11.41 18.97
CA ASN A 83 -4.38 12.33 19.23
C ASN A 83 -3.43 11.84 20.34
N MET A 84 -3.98 11.17 21.36
CA MET A 84 -3.18 10.56 22.45
C MET A 84 -2.45 9.28 22.00
N ASN A 85 -2.69 8.78 20.79
CA ASN A 85 -2.14 7.53 20.25
C ASN A 85 -1.32 7.71 18.96
N ASN A 86 -0.70 8.88 18.75
CA ASN A 86 0.08 9.21 17.56
C ASN A 86 -0.70 8.91 16.24
N PRO A 87 -1.72 9.71 15.93
CA PRO A 87 -2.70 9.39 14.89
C PRO A 87 -2.07 9.15 13.52
N ASP A 88 -1.08 9.95 13.11
CA ASP A 88 -0.43 9.84 11.81
C ASP A 88 0.19 8.46 11.61
N VAL A 89 0.98 8.00 12.57
CA VAL A 89 1.61 6.67 12.52
C VAL A 89 0.58 5.55 12.63
N LEU A 90 -0.46 5.75 13.45
CA LEU A 90 -1.49 4.74 13.67
C LEU A 90 -2.35 4.53 12.41
N PHE A 91 -2.82 5.63 11.78
CA PHE A 91 -3.61 5.54 10.56
C PHE A 91 -2.81 4.95 9.42
N ASP A 92 -1.61 5.47 9.18
CA ASP A 92 -0.74 5.03 8.08
C ASP A 92 -0.37 3.55 8.22
N SER A 93 0.10 3.11 9.38
CA SER A 93 0.46 1.71 9.61
C SER A 93 -0.73 0.76 9.48
N ALA A 94 -1.93 1.16 9.90
CA ALA A 94 -3.14 0.37 9.76
C ALA A 94 -3.57 0.26 8.29
N ILE A 95 -3.49 1.35 7.54
CA ILE A 95 -3.84 1.42 6.11
C ILE A 95 -2.87 0.56 5.29
N ILE A 96 -1.55 0.79 5.42
CA ILE A 96 -0.52 0.03 4.69
C ILE A 96 -0.67 -1.46 4.97
N SER A 97 -0.77 -1.87 6.23
CA SER A 97 -0.96 -3.28 6.59
C SER A 97 -2.22 -3.88 5.98
N SER A 98 -3.32 -3.11 5.92
CA SER A 98 -4.58 -3.54 5.30
C SER A 98 -4.46 -3.67 3.79
N LEU A 99 -3.75 -2.77 3.13
CA LEU A 99 -3.50 -2.84 1.68
C LEU A 99 -2.66 -4.07 1.32
N ILE A 100 -1.67 -4.42 2.14
CA ILE A 100 -0.80 -5.58 1.94
C ILE A 100 -1.56 -6.89 2.22
N THR A 101 -2.21 -7.01 3.39
CA THR A 101 -2.74 -8.30 3.88
C THR A 101 -4.23 -8.51 3.64
N SER A 102 -4.96 -7.49 3.22
CA SER A 102 -6.40 -7.32 3.10
C SER A 102 -7.10 -6.75 4.35
N CYS A 103 -6.57 -6.98 5.53
CA CYS A 103 -7.04 -6.38 6.77
C CYS A 103 -5.89 -6.27 7.77
N SER A 104 -5.91 -5.22 8.56
CA SER A 104 -5.19 -5.06 9.81
C SER A 104 -6.19 -5.00 10.96
N PHE A 105 -5.70 -4.91 12.18
CA PHE A 105 -6.54 -4.85 13.36
C PHE A 105 -6.04 -3.77 14.30
N ILE A 106 -6.95 -3.09 14.97
CA ILE A 106 -6.64 -2.20 16.09
C ILE A 106 -7.04 -2.93 17.37
N TYR A 107 -6.07 -3.21 18.21
CA TYR A 107 -6.26 -3.69 19.57
C TYR A 107 -6.40 -2.49 20.51
N ILE A 108 -7.44 -2.49 21.31
CA ILE A 108 -7.76 -1.45 22.26
C ILE A 108 -7.48 -1.97 23.66
N SER A 109 -6.63 -1.29 24.41
CA SER A 109 -6.33 -1.61 25.79
C SER A 109 -6.48 -0.39 26.66
N GLN A 110 -6.79 -0.59 27.92
CA GLN A 110 -6.85 0.48 28.92
C GLN A 110 -6.29 0.00 30.25
N VAL A 111 -5.46 0.84 30.85
CA VAL A 111 -5.09 0.73 32.26
C VAL A 111 -6.06 1.63 33.04
N PRO A 112 -6.62 1.18 34.18
CA PRO A 112 -7.50 2.01 34.99
C PRO A 112 -6.91 3.39 35.27
N GLY A 113 -7.67 4.45 35.05
CA GLY A 113 -7.24 5.85 35.23
C GLY A 113 -6.37 6.42 34.10
N GLN A 114 -6.14 5.68 33.01
CA GLN A 114 -5.42 6.16 31.84
C GLN A 114 -6.31 6.19 30.60
N PHE A 115 -5.92 6.97 29.59
CA PHE A 115 -6.57 6.96 28.28
C PHE A 115 -6.45 5.58 27.61
N PRO A 116 -7.44 5.18 26.79
CA PRO A 116 -7.35 3.97 25.97
C PRO A 116 -6.15 4.04 25.03
N ARG A 117 -5.40 2.94 24.97
CA ARG A 117 -4.28 2.77 24.04
C ARG A 117 -4.70 1.97 22.83
N LEU A 118 -4.31 2.43 21.67
CA LEU A 118 -4.59 1.82 20.37
C LEU A 118 -3.31 1.23 19.80
N GLN A 119 -3.32 -0.05 19.48
CA GLN A 119 -2.18 -0.74 18.89
C GLN A 119 -2.59 -1.37 17.56
N VAL A 120 -1.87 -1.07 16.49
CA VAL A 120 -2.07 -1.71 15.19
C VAL A 120 -1.42 -3.09 15.21
N ILE A 121 -2.18 -4.09 14.75
CA ILE A 121 -1.72 -5.47 14.58
C ILE A 121 -1.96 -5.87 13.13
N ASP A 122 -0.92 -6.32 12.46
CA ASP A 122 -1.03 -6.75 11.06
C ASP A 122 -1.80 -8.07 10.89
N GLY A 123 -2.28 -8.31 9.68
CA GLY A 123 -3.07 -9.51 9.36
C GLY A 123 -2.29 -10.85 9.38
N THR A 124 -0.99 -10.85 9.73
CA THR A 124 -0.23 -12.08 10.01
C THR A 124 -0.30 -12.48 11.48
N ASN A 125 -0.68 -11.55 12.36
CA ASN A 125 -0.70 -11.71 13.80
C ASN A 125 -2.10 -11.68 14.42
N ALA A 126 -3.15 -11.30 13.67
CA ALA A 126 -4.51 -11.29 14.19
C ALA A 126 -5.54 -11.89 13.23
N THR A 127 -6.63 -12.36 13.78
CA THR A 127 -7.79 -12.87 13.05
C THR A 127 -9.04 -12.85 13.95
N GLY A 128 -10.21 -13.12 13.37
CA GLY A 128 -11.44 -13.19 14.13
C GLY A 128 -12.58 -13.78 13.31
N ILE A 129 -13.79 -13.70 13.85
CA ILE A 129 -15.04 -14.00 13.15
C ILE A 129 -15.85 -12.72 13.12
N ILE A 130 -16.19 -12.27 11.90
CA ILE A 130 -17.00 -11.08 11.65
C ILE A 130 -18.47 -11.46 11.71
N ASP A 131 -19.26 -10.66 12.39
CA ASP A 131 -20.71 -10.67 12.29
C ASP A 131 -21.13 -10.06 10.94
N PRO A 132 -21.83 -10.80 10.09
CA PRO A 132 -22.21 -10.29 8.76
C PRO A 132 -23.19 -9.11 8.78
N ILE A 133 -23.85 -8.85 9.91
CA ILE A 133 -24.82 -7.77 10.07
C ILE A 133 -24.10 -6.48 10.51
N THR A 134 -23.33 -6.57 11.58
CA THR A 134 -22.68 -5.39 12.19
C THR A 134 -21.30 -5.10 11.64
N ASN A 135 -20.66 -6.05 10.92
CA ASN A 135 -19.27 -6.04 10.50
C ASN A 135 -18.25 -5.89 11.65
N MET A 136 -18.70 -6.05 12.89
CA MET A 136 -17.84 -6.14 14.06
C MET A 136 -17.41 -7.58 14.31
N LEU A 137 -16.36 -7.78 15.09
CA LEU A 137 -15.97 -9.13 15.48
C LEU A 137 -16.95 -9.70 16.52
N ILE A 138 -17.33 -10.97 16.35
CA ILE A 138 -17.99 -11.78 17.38
C ILE A 138 -16.94 -12.30 18.38
N GLU A 139 -15.81 -12.77 17.83
CA GLU A 139 -14.64 -13.20 18.57
C GLU A 139 -13.38 -12.89 17.81
N GLY A 140 -12.30 -12.56 18.52
CA GLY A 140 -11.02 -12.20 17.95
C GLY A 140 -9.86 -12.95 18.62
N TYR A 141 -8.77 -13.08 17.91
CA TYR A 141 -7.51 -13.63 18.41
C TYR A 141 -6.34 -12.85 17.84
N ALA A 142 -5.39 -12.51 18.68
CA ALA A 142 -4.17 -11.84 18.27
C ALA A 142 -2.94 -12.36 19.00
N VAL A 143 -1.82 -12.40 18.30
CA VAL A 143 -0.48 -12.55 18.87
C VAL A 143 0.04 -11.15 19.12
N LEU A 144 0.17 -10.77 20.40
CA LEU A 144 0.60 -9.43 20.81
C LEU A 144 2.12 -9.30 20.82
N GLU A 145 2.82 -10.36 21.23
CA GLU A 145 4.28 -10.36 21.32
C GLU A 145 4.87 -11.69 20.80
N ARG A 146 6.08 -11.61 20.26
CA ARG A 146 6.87 -12.75 19.80
C ARG A 146 8.29 -12.68 20.31
N ASP A 147 8.90 -13.83 20.52
CA ASP A 147 10.34 -13.92 20.83
C ASP A 147 11.21 -13.70 19.57
N VAL A 148 12.54 -13.67 19.76
CA VAL A 148 13.55 -13.51 18.67
C VAL A 148 13.40 -14.60 17.60
N TYR A 149 12.90 -15.78 17.98
CA TYR A 149 12.65 -16.93 17.08
C TYR A 149 11.27 -16.87 16.43
N ARG A 150 10.51 -15.75 16.63
CA ARG A 150 9.16 -15.52 16.12
C ARG A 150 8.08 -16.44 16.71
N ASN A 151 8.33 -17.12 17.84
CA ASN A 151 7.30 -17.85 18.57
C ASN A 151 6.42 -16.88 19.36
N PRO A 152 5.11 -17.12 19.46
CA PRO A 152 4.23 -16.31 20.29
C PRO A 152 4.65 -16.36 21.76
N THR A 153 4.86 -15.21 22.39
CA THR A 153 5.14 -15.07 23.83
C THR A 153 3.93 -14.54 24.58
N LYS A 154 3.14 -13.68 23.92
CA LYS A 154 1.89 -13.16 24.46
C LYS A 154 0.78 -13.22 23.40
N GLU A 155 -0.30 -13.87 23.77
CA GLU A 155 -1.47 -14.06 22.93
C GLU A 155 -2.72 -13.56 23.66
N ALA A 156 -3.70 -13.06 22.91
CA ALA A 156 -4.96 -12.60 23.45
C ALA A 156 -6.14 -13.18 22.66
N TYR A 157 -7.18 -13.59 23.39
CA TYR A 157 -8.45 -14.01 22.85
C TYR A 157 -9.53 -13.06 23.32
N PHE A 158 -10.26 -12.48 22.38
CA PHE A 158 -11.20 -11.40 22.61
C PHE A 158 -12.62 -11.88 22.35
N ILE A 159 -13.48 -11.66 23.35
CA ILE A 159 -14.94 -11.83 23.22
C ILE A 159 -15.62 -10.60 23.84
N LYS A 160 -16.92 -10.47 23.66
CA LYS A 160 -17.69 -9.38 24.25
C LYS A 160 -17.46 -9.28 25.76
N GLY A 161 -17.01 -8.12 26.23
CA GLY A 161 -16.82 -7.79 27.63
C GLY A 161 -15.64 -8.47 28.33
N VAL A 162 -14.87 -9.35 27.63
CA VAL A 162 -13.79 -10.13 28.23
C VAL A 162 -12.62 -10.32 27.25
N THR A 163 -11.41 -10.14 27.74
CA THR A 163 -10.18 -10.52 27.03
C THR A 163 -9.38 -11.50 27.88
N TYR A 164 -9.01 -12.63 27.28
CA TYR A 164 -8.18 -13.66 27.88
C TYR A 164 -6.74 -13.50 27.38
N PHE A 165 -5.79 -13.41 28.31
CA PHE A 165 -4.37 -13.30 27.99
C PHE A 165 -3.62 -14.57 28.33
N TYR A 166 -2.75 -14.99 27.43
CA TYR A 166 -1.87 -16.15 27.56
C TYR A 166 -0.44 -15.69 27.35
N GLU A 167 0.34 -15.68 28.43
CA GLU A 167 1.76 -15.34 28.39
C GLU A 167 2.61 -16.57 28.69
N LYS A 168 3.69 -16.76 27.90
CA LYS A 168 4.61 -17.88 28.10
C LYS A 168 5.24 -17.83 29.49
N GLY A 169 5.11 -18.90 30.26
CA GLY A 169 5.64 -18.99 31.62
C GLY A 169 4.77 -18.38 32.71
N LYS A 170 3.62 -17.80 32.37
CA LYS A 170 2.67 -17.25 33.35
C LYS A 170 1.33 -17.98 33.29
N LYS A 171 0.58 -17.90 34.39
CA LYS A 171 -0.81 -18.39 34.41
C LYS A 171 -1.68 -17.49 33.51
N PRO A 172 -2.62 -18.05 32.75
CA PRO A 172 -3.58 -17.24 32.00
C PRO A 172 -4.35 -16.30 32.94
N TYR A 173 -4.59 -15.08 32.47
CA TYR A 173 -5.37 -14.09 33.22
C TYR A 173 -6.46 -13.48 32.34
N ILE A 174 -7.44 -12.90 32.97
CA ILE A 174 -8.65 -12.37 32.34
C ILE A 174 -8.76 -10.89 32.68
N GLN A 175 -9.01 -10.08 31.66
CA GLN A 175 -9.38 -8.68 31.81
C GLN A 175 -10.84 -8.51 31.40
N ARG A 176 -11.68 -8.07 32.29
CA ARG A 176 -13.08 -7.71 32.03
C ARG A 176 -13.15 -6.26 31.57
N ASN A 177 -14.07 -5.97 30.67
CA ASN A 177 -14.32 -4.63 30.17
C ASN A 177 -15.81 -4.42 29.92
N ILE A 178 -16.20 -3.17 29.71
CA ILE A 178 -17.60 -2.77 29.51
C ILE A 178 -18.00 -2.73 28.01
N ALA A 179 -17.03 -2.90 27.11
CA ALA A 179 -17.24 -2.74 25.69
C ALA A 179 -18.30 -3.75 25.16
N PRO A 180 -19.21 -3.28 24.30
CA PRO A 180 -20.29 -4.11 23.75
C PRO A 180 -19.79 -5.11 22.69
N TYR A 181 -18.57 -4.98 22.20
CA TYR A 181 -17.90 -5.86 21.24
C TYR A 181 -16.47 -6.18 21.68
N PRO A 182 -15.84 -7.22 21.09
CA PRO A 182 -14.43 -7.54 21.33
C PRO A 182 -13.50 -6.34 21.09
N LEU A 183 -12.53 -6.13 21.96
CA LEU A 183 -11.53 -5.02 21.89
C LEU A 183 -10.47 -5.24 20.81
N LEU A 184 -10.85 -5.84 19.70
CA LEU A 184 -10.05 -6.03 18.50
C LEU A 184 -10.90 -5.63 17.30
N VAL A 185 -10.56 -4.55 16.65
CA VAL A 185 -11.35 -3.97 15.55
C VAL A 185 -10.65 -4.18 14.22
N PRO A 186 -11.30 -4.82 13.22
CA PRO A 186 -10.69 -5.03 11.92
C PRO A 186 -10.77 -3.76 11.07
N ILE A 187 -9.65 -3.38 10.46
CA ILE A 187 -9.53 -2.34 9.43
C ILE A 187 -9.41 -3.06 8.09
N ILE A 188 -10.43 -2.97 7.25
CA ILE A 188 -10.59 -3.88 6.11
C ILE A 188 -10.53 -3.12 4.79
N HIS A 189 -9.69 -3.62 3.86
CA HIS A 189 -9.63 -3.12 2.49
C HIS A 189 -10.50 -3.95 1.55
N ARG A 190 -11.47 -3.32 0.87
CA ARG A 190 -12.36 -3.93 -0.14
C ARG A 190 -13.03 -5.22 0.33
N PRO A 191 -13.87 -5.18 1.39
CA PRO A 191 -14.69 -6.35 1.78
C PRO A 191 -15.76 -6.65 0.72
N ASP A 192 -16.10 -7.93 0.60
CA ASP A 192 -17.29 -8.41 -0.11
C ASP A 192 -17.98 -9.52 0.67
N ALA A 193 -19.17 -9.93 0.24
CA ALA A 193 -19.99 -10.92 0.93
C ALA A 193 -19.28 -12.29 1.08
N LYS A 194 -18.43 -12.68 0.11
CA LYS A 194 -17.67 -13.93 0.16
C LYS A 194 -16.41 -13.80 0.99
N ARG A 195 -15.83 -12.60 1.04
CA ARG A 195 -14.57 -12.29 1.73
C ARG A 195 -14.74 -11.09 2.66
N PRO A 196 -15.37 -11.28 3.82
CA PRO A 196 -15.61 -10.20 4.76
C PRO A 196 -14.33 -9.57 5.31
N PHE A 197 -13.18 -10.27 5.28
CA PHE A 197 -11.86 -9.71 5.59
C PHE A 197 -11.16 -9.08 4.37
N GLY A 198 -11.88 -8.85 3.29
CA GLY A 198 -11.45 -8.06 2.15
C GLY A 198 -10.40 -8.67 1.23
N HIS A 199 -9.83 -7.81 0.41
CA HIS A 199 -8.86 -8.13 -0.64
C HIS A 199 -7.61 -7.28 -0.49
N SER A 200 -6.45 -7.89 -0.73
CA SER A 200 -5.17 -7.20 -0.78
C SER A 200 -4.98 -6.46 -2.12
N ARG A 201 -4.22 -5.38 -2.10
CA ARG A 201 -3.73 -4.72 -3.31
C ARG A 201 -2.70 -5.59 -4.04
N ILE A 202 -1.88 -6.35 -3.30
CA ILE A 202 -0.94 -7.29 -3.89
C ILE A 202 -1.70 -8.56 -4.26
N THR A 203 -2.24 -8.58 -5.49
CA THR A 203 -2.99 -9.70 -6.04
C THR A 203 -2.07 -10.83 -6.50
N ARG A 204 -2.66 -11.98 -6.85
CA ARG A 204 -1.91 -13.07 -7.48
C ARG A 204 -1.37 -12.65 -8.86
N ALA A 205 -2.13 -11.85 -9.60
CA ALA A 205 -1.74 -11.32 -10.90
C ALA A 205 -0.53 -10.40 -10.76
N CYS A 206 -0.55 -9.44 -9.82
CA CYS A 206 0.59 -8.55 -9.54
C CYS A 206 1.87 -9.35 -9.27
N MET A 207 1.81 -10.33 -8.37
CA MET A 207 2.96 -11.17 -8.04
C MET A 207 3.47 -11.96 -9.25
N SER A 208 2.58 -12.47 -10.09
CA SER A 208 2.94 -13.24 -11.28
C SER A 208 3.59 -12.39 -12.37
N ILE A 209 3.03 -11.21 -12.64
CA ILE A 209 3.57 -10.26 -13.63
C ILE A 209 4.95 -9.76 -13.17
N GLN A 210 5.10 -9.38 -11.89
CA GLN A 210 6.39 -8.97 -11.33
C GLN A 210 7.46 -10.08 -11.47
N GLN A 211 7.11 -11.34 -11.23
CA GLN A 211 8.01 -12.47 -11.47
C GLN A 211 8.41 -12.62 -12.94
N GLY A 212 7.48 -12.37 -13.86
CA GLY A 212 7.75 -12.33 -15.30
C GLY A 212 8.76 -11.24 -15.67
N ALA A 213 8.50 -10.02 -15.19
CA ALA A 213 9.35 -8.86 -15.41
C ALA A 213 10.78 -9.07 -14.85
N MET A 214 10.92 -9.61 -13.63
CA MET A 214 12.22 -9.94 -13.04
C MET A 214 13.01 -10.93 -13.89
N ARG A 215 12.35 -11.96 -14.46
CA ARG A 215 12.99 -12.90 -15.38
C ARG A 215 13.45 -12.23 -16.68
N THR A 216 12.67 -11.26 -17.19
CA THR A 216 13.05 -10.49 -18.38
C THR A 216 14.27 -9.63 -18.10
N LEU A 217 14.31 -8.93 -16.95
CA LEU A 217 15.50 -8.17 -16.52
C LEU A 217 16.75 -9.07 -16.46
N LYS A 218 16.68 -10.19 -15.75
CA LYS A 218 17.80 -11.14 -15.67
C LYS A 218 18.28 -11.60 -17.05
N ARG A 219 17.34 -11.94 -17.95
CA ARG A 219 17.70 -12.35 -19.32
C ARG A 219 18.37 -11.21 -20.09
N GLY A 220 17.88 -9.99 -19.92
CA GLY A 220 18.49 -8.80 -20.50
C GLY A 220 19.91 -8.58 -20.01
N GLU A 221 20.14 -8.66 -18.70
CA GLU A 221 21.50 -8.53 -18.13
C GLU A 221 22.46 -9.62 -18.62
N VAL A 222 22.04 -10.88 -18.55
CA VAL A 222 22.85 -11.99 -19.08
C VAL A 222 23.13 -11.82 -20.58
N ALA A 223 22.12 -11.42 -21.36
CA ALA A 223 22.30 -11.15 -22.78
C ALA A 223 23.26 -9.96 -22.99
N GLY A 224 23.16 -8.92 -22.19
CA GLY A 224 24.02 -7.74 -22.22
C GLY A 224 25.49 -8.10 -22.07
N GLU A 225 25.85 -9.01 -21.17
CA GLU A 225 27.22 -9.50 -21.02
C GLU A 225 27.75 -10.16 -22.30
N PHE A 226 26.97 -11.01 -22.96
CA PHE A 226 27.36 -11.65 -24.21
C PHE A 226 27.41 -10.68 -25.40
N TYR A 227 26.56 -9.66 -25.45
CA TYR A 227 26.49 -8.73 -26.57
C TYR A 227 27.43 -7.54 -26.43
N SER A 228 27.79 -7.17 -25.20
CA SER A 228 28.81 -6.15 -24.94
C SER A 228 30.19 -6.61 -25.41
N PHE A 229 30.42 -7.92 -25.44
CA PHE A 229 31.64 -8.56 -25.86
C PHE A 229 31.37 -9.58 -26.97
N PRO A 230 31.17 -9.14 -28.21
CA PRO A 230 30.80 -10.02 -29.30
C PRO A 230 31.92 -11.07 -29.53
N GLN A 231 31.47 -12.34 -29.56
CA GLN A 231 32.38 -13.45 -29.80
C GLN A 231 32.93 -13.37 -31.22
N LYS A 232 34.24 -13.45 -31.34
CA LYS A 232 34.95 -13.52 -32.60
C LYS A 232 35.20 -15.00 -32.93
N TYR A 233 35.16 -15.36 -34.17
CA TYR A 233 35.50 -16.68 -34.65
C TYR A 233 36.53 -16.62 -35.79
N ILE A 234 37.37 -17.64 -35.86
CA ILE A 234 38.36 -17.79 -36.92
C ILE A 234 38.13 -19.17 -37.51
N LEU A 235 38.03 -19.25 -38.83
CA LEU A 235 37.90 -20.49 -39.60
C LEU A 235 39.15 -20.68 -40.42
N GLY A 236 39.69 -21.93 -40.50
CA GLY A 236 40.82 -22.26 -41.34
C GLY A 236 42.19 -22.03 -40.69
N LEU A 237 42.28 -22.09 -39.35
CA LEU A 237 43.58 -22.12 -38.65
C LEU A 237 44.28 -23.47 -38.85
N ALA A 238 45.59 -23.46 -39.10
CA ALA A 238 46.40 -24.65 -39.11
C ALA A 238 46.45 -25.32 -37.71
N ASN A 239 46.56 -26.65 -37.67
CA ASN A 239 46.47 -27.40 -36.40
C ASN A 239 47.63 -27.12 -35.42
N ASP A 240 48.74 -26.55 -35.88
CA ASP A 240 49.96 -26.29 -35.09
C ASP A 240 50.00 -24.88 -34.45
N VAL A 241 48.96 -24.04 -34.64
CA VAL A 241 48.95 -22.70 -34.08
C VAL A 241 48.36 -22.74 -32.66
N GLU A 242 49.17 -22.64 -31.64
CA GLU A 242 48.72 -22.36 -30.27
C GLU A 242 48.11 -20.98 -30.20
N PHE A 243 46.78 -20.94 -30.08
CA PHE A 243 46.04 -19.71 -29.94
C PHE A 243 45.95 -19.27 -28.46
N ASP A 244 46.66 -18.20 -28.13
CA ASP A 244 46.60 -17.60 -26.79
C ASP A 244 45.23 -16.99 -26.57
N LYS A 245 44.33 -17.70 -25.89
CA LYS A 245 42.95 -17.31 -25.57
C LYS A 245 42.88 -15.95 -24.81
N TRP A 246 43.94 -15.58 -24.09
CA TRP A 246 44.00 -14.34 -23.34
C TRP A 246 44.30 -13.13 -24.21
N LYS A 247 45.03 -13.30 -25.33
CA LYS A 247 45.30 -12.19 -26.28
C LYS A 247 44.11 -11.87 -27.20
N ALA A 248 43.13 -12.75 -27.28
CA ALA A 248 41.89 -12.52 -28.02
C ALA A 248 40.87 -11.65 -27.26
N THR A 249 41.34 -10.90 -26.28
CA THR A 249 40.47 -10.02 -25.47
C THR A 249 40.07 -8.77 -26.26
N ILE A 250 39.02 -8.11 -25.82
CA ILE A 250 38.14 -7.06 -26.38
C ILE A 250 38.82 -6.00 -27.29
N SER A 251 40.13 -5.73 -27.13
CA SER A 251 40.86 -4.67 -27.81
C SER A 251 42.11 -5.10 -28.60
N SER A 252 42.42 -6.40 -28.71
CA SER A 252 43.62 -6.84 -29.40
C SER A 252 43.36 -7.04 -30.89
N PHE A 253 44.22 -6.43 -31.72
CA PHE A 253 44.34 -6.82 -33.11
C PHE A 253 44.87 -8.27 -33.19
N ILE A 254 44.09 -9.16 -33.78
CA ILE A 254 44.51 -10.54 -34.01
C ILE A 254 45.37 -10.50 -35.28
N GLN A 255 46.68 -10.70 -35.15
CA GLN A 255 47.54 -10.89 -36.29
C GLN A 255 47.47 -12.37 -36.67
N ILE A 256 47.04 -12.65 -37.90
CA ILE A 256 46.82 -14.00 -38.41
C ILE A 256 47.81 -14.22 -39.55
N THR A 257 48.65 -15.26 -39.42
CA THR A 257 49.53 -15.72 -40.46
C THR A 257 48.79 -16.68 -41.42
N GLU A 258 49.32 -16.84 -42.65
CA GLU A 258 48.76 -17.75 -43.65
C GLU A 258 48.83 -19.22 -43.13
N GLY A 259 47.78 -20.01 -43.41
CA GLY A 259 47.77 -21.44 -43.08
C GLY A 259 48.67 -22.25 -44.02
N ASP A 260 48.96 -23.54 -43.65
CA ASP A 260 49.89 -24.43 -44.36
C ASP A 260 49.61 -24.60 -45.87
N ASN A 261 48.42 -24.32 -46.34
CA ASN A 261 48.01 -24.41 -47.74
C ASN A 261 47.93 -23.07 -48.50
N GLY A 262 48.43 -21.98 -47.91
CA GLY A 262 48.35 -20.64 -48.48
C GLY A 262 46.93 -20.02 -48.48
N GLU A 263 45.98 -20.66 -47.81
CA GLU A 263 44.65 -20.08 -47.61
C GLU A 263 44.64 -19.16 -46.40
N LYS A 264 44.09 -17.95 -46.57
CA LYS A 264 43.98 -16.99 -45.46
C LYS A 264 42.82 -17.40 -44.58
N PRO A 265 43.02 -17.52 -43.24
CA PRO A 265 41.93 -17.78 -42.31
C PRO A 265 40.87 -16.71 -42.39
N THR A 266 39.59 -17.12 -42.38
CA THR A 266 38.48 -16.18 -42.33
C THR A 266 38.16 -15.78 -40.89
N VAL A 267 38.27 -14.48 -40.61
CA VAL A 267 37.92 -13.93 -39.31
C VAL A 267 36.52 -13.33 -39.38
N GLY A 268 35.68 -13.70 -38.46
CA GLY A 268 34.34 -13.12 -38.33
C GLY A 268 34.00 -12.82 -36.89
N GLN A 269 32.94 -12.04 -36.74
CA GLN A 269 32.39 -11.71 -35.46
C GLN A 269 30.89 -11.95 -35.55
N PHE A 270 30.28 -12.53 -34.50
CA PHE A 270 28.85 -12.65 -34.41
C PHE A 270 28.21 -11.25 -34.33
N GLN A 271 27.10 -11.07 -35.03
CA GLN A 271 26.37 -9.80 -35.00
C GLN A 271 25.87 -9.49 -33.61
N GLN A 272 26.01 -8.23 -33.23
CA GLN A 272 25.39 -7.73 -31.99
C GLN A 272 23.86 -7.79 -32.15
N GLN A 273 23.18 -8.40 -31.19
CA GLN A 273 21.73 -8.38 -31.14
C GLN A 273 21.26 -7.14 -30.38
N SER A 274 20.10 -6.63 -30.77
CA SER A 274 19.47 -5.50 -30.09
C SER A 274 18.93 -5.91 -28.72
N MET A 275 19.07 -5.03 -27.72
CA MET A 275 18.45 -5.17 -26.40
C MET A 275 16.96 -4.75 -26.41
N THR A 276 16.50 -4.13 -27.49
CA THR A 276 15.12 -3.63 -27.67
C THR A 276 14.04 -4.65 -27.30
N PRO A 277 14.12 -5.94 -27.70
CA PRO A 277 13.09 -6.92 -27.35
C PRO A 277 12.90 -7.11 -25.85
N PHE A 278 13.97 -6.99 -25.04
CA PHE A 278 13.84 -7.10 -23.58
C PHE A 278 13.16 -5.88 -22.98
N VAL A 279 13.46 -4.68 -23.48
CA VAL A 279 12.79 -3.44 -23.09
C VAL A 279 11.32 -3.46 -23.45
N GLU A 280 10.97 -3.90 -24.65
CA GLU A 280 9.58 -4.02 -25.09
C GLU A 280 8.80 -5.05 -24.26
N GLN A 281 9.39 -6.20 -23.95
CA GLN A 281 8.79 -7.22 -23.09
C GLN A 281 8.59 -6.70 -21.66
N LEU A 282 9.53 -5.92 -21.14
CA LEU A 282 9.42 -5.29 -19.82
C LEU A 282 8.29 -4.25 -19.84
N ARG A 283 8.23 -3.40 -20.88
CA ARG A 283 7.16 -2.41 -21.06
C ARG A 283 5.78 -3.05 -21.19
N MET A 284 5.66 -4.16 -21.92
CA MET A 284 4.43 -4.95 -21.97
C MET A 284 4.03 -5.46 -20.57
N SER A 285 4.99 -5.98 -19.81
CA SER A 285 4.74 -6.43 -18.43
C SER A 285 4.28 -5.28 -17.52
N ALA A 286 4.88 -4.09 -17.68
CA ALA A 286 4.47 -2.88 -16.96
C ALA A 286 3.04 -2.47 -17.33
N SER A 287 2.68 -2.52 -18.63
CA SER A 287 1.32 -2.21 -19.09
C SER A 287 0.27 -3.15 -18.51
N LEU A 288 0.56 -4.46 -18.45
CA LEU A 288 -0.32 -5.44 -17.81
C LEU A 288 -0.43 -5.19 -16.31
N PHE A 289 0.67 -4.85 -15.65
CA PHE A 289 0.68 -4.53 -14.23
C PHE A 289 -0.11 -3.25 -13.92
N ALA A 290 0.06 -2.21 -14.73
CA ALA A 290 -0.69 -0.96 -14.66
C ALA A 290 -2.20 -1.21 -14.80
N GLY A 291 -2.62 -1.98 -15.80
CA GLY A 291 -4.02 -2.36 -16.01
C GLY A 291 -4.63 -3.13 -14.84
N GLU A 292 -3.88 -4.05 -14.21
CA GLU A 292 -4.35 -4.82 -13.04
C GLU A 292 -4.49 -3.95 -11.78
N THR A 293 -3.62 -2.96 -11.61
CA THR A 293 -3.49 -2.19 -10.36
C THR A 293 -4.18 -0.83 -10.41
N GLY A 294 -4.46 -0.31 -11.61
CA GLY A 294 -4.94 1.05 -11.82
C GLY A 294 -3.84 2.11 -11.64
N LEU A 295 -2.57 1.70 -11.67
CA LEU A 295 -1.41 2.60 -11.78
C LEU A 295 -1.21 3.04 -13.22
N THR A 296 -0.40 4.08 -13.42
CA THR A 296 0.06 4.50 -14.74
C THR A 296 1.39 3.85 -15.09
N LEU A 297 1.79 3.93 -16.35
CA LEU A 297 3.14 3.52 -16.77
C LEU A 297 4.23 4.41 -16.15
N ASP A 298 3.91 5.69 -15.94
CA ASP A 298 4.81 6.65 -15.30
C ASP A 298 5.11 6.24 -13.85
N ASP A 299 4.10 5.76 -13.11
CA ASP A 299 4.29 5.21 -11.75
C ASP A 299 5.25 4.00 -11.73
N LEU A 300 5.34 3.28 -12.85
CA LEU A 300 6.18 2.07 -12.99
C LEU A 300 7.56 2.33 -13.61
N GLY A 301 7.88 3.62 -13.89
CA GLY A 301 9.19 4.02 -14.41
C GLY A 301 9.28 4.05 -15.94
N PHE A 302 8.15 4.09 -16.66
CA PHE A 302 8.08 4.24 -18.11
C PHE A 302 7.37 5.55 -18.46
N PRO A 303 8.04 6.71 -18.33
CA PRO A 303 7.43 7.99 -18.60
C PRO A 303 7.00 8.11 -20.06
N SER A 304 5.93 8.86 -20.30
CA SER A 304 5.48 9.21 -21.64
C SER A 304 6.42 10.28 -22.22
N GLU A 305 6.76 10.14 -23.50
CA GLU A 305 7.67 11.08 -24.19
C GLU A 305 7.08 12.48 -24.34
N ASN A 306 5.75 12.59 -24.35
CA ASN A 306 5.05 13.87 -24.43
C ASN A 306 4.43 14.20 -23.07
N PRO A 307 4.71 15.41 -22.50
CA PRO A 307 4.05 15.85 -21.29
C PRO A 307 2.53 15.95 -21.54
N SER A 308 1.77 15.15 -20.81
CA SER A 308 0.31 15.17 -20.88
C SER A 308 -0.22 16.48 -20.26
N SER A 309 -1.33 17.00 -20.78
CA SER A 309 -2.05 18.09 -20.08
C SER A 309 -2.49 17.64 -18.68
N ASN A 310 -2.69 18.60 -17.76
CA ASN A 310 -3.19 18.30 -16.41
C ASN A 310 -4.48 17.48 -16.42
N GLU A 311 -5.35 17.73 -17.38
CA GLU A 311 -6.61 16.98 -17.55
C GLU A 311 -6.35 15.53 -17.97
N ALA A 312 -5.38 15.30 -18.87
CA ALA A 312 -5.00 13.96 -19.31
C ALA A 312 -4.37 13.17 -18.14
N ILE A 313 -3.52 13.80 -17.34
CA ILE A 313 -2.93 13.19 -16.13
C ILE A 313 -4.04 12.81 -15.13
N LYS A 314 -4.99 13.70 -14.85
CA LYS A 314 -6.13 13.42 -13.98
C LYS A 314 -6.98 12.26 -14.51
N SER A 315 -7.20 12.21 -15.82
CA SER A 315 -7.94 11.12 -16.48
C SER A 315 -7.23 9.76 -16.37
N GLN A 316 -5.90 9.73 -16.51
CA GLN A 316 -5.11 8.50 -16.36
C GLN A 316 -5.18 7.92 -14.95
N HIS A 317 -5.28 8.78 -13.92
CA HIS A 317 -5.37 8.36 -12.52
C HIS A 317 -6.82 8.12 -12.03
N GLU A 318 -7.84 8.22 -12.88
CA GLU A 318 -9.24 8.09 -12.47
C GLU A 318 -9.54 6.75 -11.79
N ASN A 319 -9.00 5.64 -12.30
CA ASN A 319 -9.17 4.32 -11.71
C ASN A 319 -8.59 4.25 -10.28
N LEU A 320 -7.43 4.85 -10.07
CA LEU A 320 -6.80 4.94 -8.76
C LEU A 320 -7.62 5.82 -7.82
N ARG A 321 -8.14 6.95 -8.31
CA ARG A 321 -9.00 7.87 -7.57
C ARG A 321 -10.27 7.17 -7.04
N LEU A 322 -10.94 6.43 -7.92
CA LEU A 322 -12.15 5.67 -7.53
C LEU A 322 -11.84 4.57 -6.53
N ALA A 323 -10.70 3.87 -6.70
CA ALA A 323 -10.25 2.85 -5.76
C ALA A 323 -9.92 3.43 -4.39
N ALA A 324 -9.21 4.58 -4.33
CA ALA A 324 -8.88 5.28 -3.10
C ALA A 324 -10.14 5.78 -2.38
N ARG A 325 -11.09 6.40 -3.10
CA ARG A 325 -12.38 6.84 -2.54
C ARG A 325 -13.19 5.69 -1.94
N LYS A 326 -13.18 4.52 -2.57
CA LYS A 326 -13.81 3.32 -2.03
C LYS A 326 -13.09 2.82 -0.77
N ALA A 327 -11.76 2.89 -0.75
CA ALA A 327 -10.96 2.52 0.42
C ALA A 327 -11.20 3.47 1.60
N GLN A 328 -11.24 4.79 1.37
CA GLN A 328 -11.61 5.78 2.38
C GLN A 328 -12.91 5.39 3.11
N LYS A 329 -13.97 5.03 2.35
CA LYS A 329 -15.26 4.62 2.94
C LYS A 329 -15.15 3.38 3.83
N THR A 330 -14.40 2.36 3.40
CA THR A 330 -14.27 1.12 4.17
C THR A 330 -13.38 1.30 5.40
N PHE A 331 -12.32 2.08 5.31
CA PHE A 331 -11.44 2.40 6.43
C PHE A 331 -12.12 3.33 7.45
N THR A 332 -12.89 4.31 6.99
CA THR A 332 -13.73 5.15 7.87
C THR A 332 -14.55 4.32 8.84
N SER A 333 -15.26 3.31 8.34
CA SER A 333 -16.07 2.41 9.20
C SER A 333 -15.21 1.71 10.26
N GLY A 334 -14.02 1.24 9.90
CA GLY A 334 -13.10 0.58 10.84
C GLY A 334 -12.57 1.53 11.92
N PHE A 335 -12.11 2.71 11.53
CA PHE A 335 -11.57 3.69 12.47
C PHE A 335 -12.65 4.25 13.40
N ILE A 336 -13.85 4.56 12.90
CA ILE A 336 -14.97 4.97 13.76
C ILE A 336 -15.33 3.86 14.74
N ASN A 337 -15.34 2.59 14.33
CA ASN A 337 -15.61 1.48 15.23
C ASN A 337 -14.53 1.33 16.32
N ALA A 338 -13.25 1.59 16.00
CA ALA A 338 -12.17 1.58 16.98
C ALA A 338 -12.31 2.75 17.97
N GLY A 339 -12.57 3.96 17.50
CA GLY A 339 -12.86 5.12 18.33
C GLY A 339 -14.07 4.91 19.24
N TYR A 340 -15.15 4.32 18.69
CA TYR A 340 -16.35 3.95 19.44
C TYR A 340 -16.06 3.06 20.65
N LEU A 341 -15.34 1.94 20.42
CA LEU A 341 -15.00 1.04 21.53
C LEU A 341 -14.03 1.67 22.53
N ALA A 342 -13.12 2.50 22.05
CA ALA A 342 -12.23 3.25 22.91
C ALA A 342 -12.98 4.29 23.77
N ALA A 343 -13.95 4.99 23.19
CA ALA A 343 -14.82 5.91 23.96
C ALA A 343 -15.62 5.18 25.03
N CYS A 344 -16.18 3.99 24.71
CA CYS A 344 -16.83 3.15 25.74
C CYS A 344 -15.90 2.83 26.93
N LEU A 345 -14.63 2.55 26.67
CA LEU A 345 -13.67 2.27 27.73
C LEU A 345 -13.30 3.54 28.51
N ARG A 346 -13.03 4.66 27.82
CA ARG A 346 -12.66 5.93 28.45
C ARG A 346 -13.73 6.40 29.44
N ASP A 347 -14.97 6.35 29.00
CA ASP A 347 -16.11 6.90 29.74
C ASP A 347 -16.74 5.87 30.69
N GLY A 348 -16.30 4.61 30.64
CA GLY A 348 -16.86 3.54 31.46
C GLY A 348 -18.34 3.26 31.18
N TYR A 349 -18.79 3.55 29.96
CA TYR A 349 -20.20 3.40 29.56
C TYR A 349 -20.35 2.67 28.21
N PRO A 350 -21.23 1.65 28.12
CA PRO A 350 -21.42 0.87 26.90
C PRO A 350 -22.36 1.60 25.93
N TYR A 351 -21.87 2.61 25.23
CA TYR A 351 -22.64 3.33 24.23
C TYR A 351 -23.22 2.38 23.17
N GLU A 352 -24.37 2.71 22.63
CA GLU A 352 -24.92 2.02 21.47
C GLU A 352 -24.30 2.56 20.18
N ARG A 353 -24.02 1.70 19.20
CA ARG A 353 -23.38 2.10 17.94
C ARG A 353 -24.21 3.13 17.15
N ASN A 354 -25.54 3.11 17.29
CA ASN A 354 -26.44 4.08 16.66
C ASN A 354 -26.26 5.51 17.19
N GLN A 355 -25.75 5.69 18.40
CA GLN A 355 -25.49 7.04 18.97
C GLN A 355 -24.33 7.76 18.25
N ILE A 356 -23.49 7.01 17.54
CA ILE A 356 -22.29 7.51 16.86
C ILE A 356 -22.49 7.54 15.33
N TYR A 357 -23.73 7.52 14.87
CA TYR A 357 -24.02 7.45 13.44
C TYR A 357 -23.64 8.72 12.66
N SER A 358 -23.68 9.88 13.33
CA SER A 358 -23.37 11.18 12.74
C SER A 358 -21.85 11.42 12.59
N THR A 359 -21.03 10.76 13.42
CA THR A 359 -19.58 10.95 13.36
C THR A 359 -19.02 10.44 12.05
N THR A 360 -18.29 11.30 11.37
CA THR A 360 -17.64 11.01 10.09
C THR A 360 -16.12 11.09 10.24
N LEU A 361 -15.37 10.48 9.32
CA LEU A 361 -13.92 10.64 9.24
C LEU A 361 -13.62 11.42 7.96
N LYS A 362 -13.03 12.60 8.12
CA LYS A 362 -12.64 13.45 7.01
C LYS A 362 -11.26 13.06 6.49
N TRP A 363 -11.14 12.99 5.19
CA TRP A 363 -9.93 12.62 4.46
C TRP A 363 -9.42 13.80 3.67
N ALA A 364 -8.12 13.91 3.52
CA ALA A 364 -7.52 14.85 2.58
C ALA A 364 -7.98 14.54 1.14
N PRO A 365 -8.03 15.54 0.26
CA PRO A 365 -8.30 15.31 -1.16
C PRO A 365 -7.32 14.29 -1.73
N ILE A 366 -7.82 13.35 -2.53
CA ILE A 366 -7.00 12.27 -3.14
C ILE A 366 -5.93 12.85 -4.06
N PHE A 367 -6.23 13.98 -4.69
CA PHE A 367 -5.29 14.80 -5.46
C PHE A 367 -5.41 16.23 -4.94
N GLU A 368 -4.29 16.82 -4.61
CA GLU A 368 -4.25 18.21 -4.22
C GLU A 368 -4.70 19.09 -5.40
N PRO A 369 -5.64 20.03 -5.16
CA PRO A 369 -6.07 20.93 -6.21
C PRO A 369 -4.94 21.90 -6.57
N ASP A 370 -4.64 22.02 -7.86
CA ASP A 370 -3.75 23.05 -8.38
C ASP A 370 -4.41 24.44 -8.33
N ALA A 371 -3.61 25.50 -8.54
CA ALA A 371 -4.08 26.88 -8.48
C ALA A 371 -5.27 27.16 -9.45
N ALA A 372 -5.28 26.53 -10.63
CA ALA A 372 -6.37 26.66 -11.60
C ALA A 372 -7.65 25.98 -11.10
N THR A 373 -7.51 24.80 -10.50
CA THR A 373 -8.65 24.11 -9.89
C THR A 373 -9.19 24.89 -8.69
N LEU A 374 -8.33 25.48 -7.85
CA LEU A 374 -8.75 26.32 -6.72
C LEU A 374 -9.52 27.54 -7.20
N SER A 375 -9.05 28.23 -8.26
CA SER A 375 -9.78 29.34 -8.87
C SER A 375 -11.15 28.91 -9.39
N SER A 376 -11.21 27.78 -10.11
CA SER A 376 -12.47 27.25 -10.64
C SER A 376 -13.47 26.84 -9.53
N ILE A 377 -12.97 26.29 -8.40
CA ILE A 377 -13.79 25.98 -7.22
C ILE A 377 -14.33 27.29 -6.62
N GLY A 378 -13.51 28.32 -6.49
CA GLY A 378 -13.92 29.63 -5.98
C GLY A 378 -15.01 30.26 -6.82
N ASP A 379 -14.81 30.35 -8.13
CA ASP A 379 -15.80 30.87 -9.07
C ASP A 379 -17.10 30.07 -9.08
N GLY A 380 -17.00 28.73 -9.02
CA GLY A 380 -18.13 27.84 -8.93
C GLY A 380 -18.93 28.04 -7.63
N ALA A 381 -18.23 28.17 -6.50
CA ALA A 381 -18.85 28.41 -5.20
C ALA A 381 -19.57 29.74 -5.14
N ILE A 382 -18.98 30.79 -5.70
CA ILE A 382 -19.64 32.13 -5.80
C ILE A 382 -20.94 32.04 -6.62
N LYS A 383 -20.90 31.45 -7.82
CA LYS A 383 -22.06 31.29 -8.71
C LYS A 383 -23.17 30.45 -8.08
N ILE A 384 -22.81 29.37 -7.38
CA ILE A 384 -23.79 28.51 -6.70
C ILE A 384 -24.39 29.25 -5.51
N ASN A 385 -23.62 29.99 -4.71
CA ASN A 385 -24.12 30.77 -3.60
C ASN A 385 -24.95 31.96 -4.04
N GLN A 386 -24.74 32.50 -5.24
CA GLN A 386 -25.63 33.48 -5.85
C GLN A 386 -26.99 32.89 -6.19
N ALA A 387 -27.04 31.65 -6.66
CA ALA A 387 -28.31 30.96 -6.97
C ALA A 387 -29.00 30.41 -5.70
N VAL A 388 -28.25 29.90 -4.76
CA VAL A 388 -28.73 29.33 -3.48
C VAL A 388 -27.85 29.86 -2.35
N PRO A 389 -28.26 30.96 -1.68
CA PRO A 389 -27.45 31.56 -0.62
C PRO A 389 -27.12 30.59 0.49
N GLY A 390 -25.81 30.54 0.87
CA GLY A 390 -25.31 29.68 1.95
C GLY A 390 -25.16 28.20 1.61
N TYR A 391 -25.26 27.81 0.35
CA TYR A 391 -25.07 26.42 -0.08
C TYR A 391 -23.63 25.94 0.14
N PHE A 392 -22.61 26.74 -0.23
CA PHE A 392 -21.22 26.53 0.09
C PHE A 392 -20.81 27.35 1.31
N GLY A 393 -20.60 26.68 2.44
CA GLY A 393 -20.02 27.28 3.65
C GLY A 393 -18.52 27.06 3.77
N LYS A 394 -17.91 27.59 4.84
CA LYS A 394 -16.47 27.45 5.13
C LYS A 394 -16.02 25.98 5.16
N GLU A 395 -16.79 25.11 5.80
CA GLU A 395 -16.48 23.69 5.93
C GLU A 395 -16.47 22.95 4.58
N ASN A 396 -17.45 23.26 3.71
CA ASN A 396 -17.52 22.64 2.38
C ASN A 396 -16.34 23.07 1.51
N LEU A 397 -15.90 24.31 1.60
CA LEU A 397 -14.74 24.83 0.88
C LEU A 397 -13.44 24.21 1.43
N LYS A 398 -13.30 24.09 2.76
CA LYS A 398 -12.19 23.39 3.39
C LYS A 398 -12.09 21.94 2.90
N GLU A 399 -13.22 21.22 2.85
CA GLU A 399 -13.24 19.83 2.39
C GLU A 399 -12.87 19.69 0.91
N LEU A 400 -13.33 20.62 0.06
CA LEU A 400 -13.03 20.61 -1.37
C LEU A 400 -11.59 21.03 -1.70
N THR A 401 -11.06 22.01 -0.97
CA THR A 401 -9.72 22.57 -1.23
C THR A 401 -8.61 21.90 -0.44
N GLY A 402 -8.94 21.27 0.69
CA GLY A 402 -7.96 20.75 1.66
C GLY A 402 -7.24 21.86 2.45
N ILE A 403 -7.59 23.12 2.26
CA ILE A 403 -6.95 24.28 2.91
C ILE A 403 -7.77 24.67 4.14
N ASN A 404 -7.10 24.76 5.30
CA ASN A 404 -7.71 25.27 6.52
C ASN A 404 -7.93 26.78 6.40
N TYR A 405 -9.10 27.28 6.78
CA TYR A 405 -9.33 28.72 6.89
C TYR A 405 -8.58 29.27 8.11
N SER A 406 -8.04 30.51 7.99
CA SER A 406 -7.46 31.23 9.10
C SER A 406 -8.55 31.60 10.12
N GLN A 407 -8.24 31.44 11.42
CA GLN A 407 -9.18 31.88 12.48
C GLN A 407 -9.41 33.41 12.44
N ASP A 408 -8.46 34.15 11.89
CA ASP A 408 -8.53 35.63 11.74
C ASP A 408 -9.39 36.07 10.55
N ALA A 409 -9.81 35.13 9.69
CA ALA A 409 -10.69 35.46 8.55
C ALA A 409 -12.13 35.84 8.94
N SER A 410 -12.45 35.88 10.25
CA SER A 410 -13.71 36.40 10.77
C SER A 410 -13.80 37.95 10.77
N SER A 411 -12.71 38.63 10.45
CA SER A 411 -12.61 40.10 10.40
C SER A 411 -12.36 40.65 8.98
N THR A 412 -12.97 40.02 7.92
CA THR A 412 -13.12 40.77 6.69
C THR A 412 -14.09 41.92 6.98
N PRO A 413 -13.66 43.17 6.85
CA PRO A 413 -14.57 44.31 7.01
C PRO A 413 -15.77 44.08 6.08
N ASN A 414 -16.97 44.18 6.63
CA ASN A 414 -18.16 44.14 5.81
C ASN A 414 -18.03 45.32 4.84
N LEU A 415 -18.16 45.08 3.53
CA LEU A 415 -18.07 46.16 2.53
C LEU A 415 -19.01 47.31 2.92
N ASP A 416 -20.12 47.01 3.59
CA ASP A 416 -21.07 48.00 4.11
C ASP A 416 -20.49 48.89 5.23
N ASP A 417 -19.48 48.44 5.96
CA ASP A 417 -18.82 49.23 6.99
C ASP A 417 -17.73 50.15 6.41
N MET A 418 -17.10 49.75 5.27
CA MET A 418 -16.17 50.60 4.57
C MET A 418 -16.81 51.81 3.87
N TYR A 419 -18.09 51.71 3.47
CA TYR A 419 -18.81 52.81 2.86
C TYR A 419 -19.51 53.74 3.84
N LYS A 420 -19.54 53.44 5.12
CA LYS A 420 -20.12 54.29 6.15
C LYS A 420 -19.20 55.40 6.64
N ASP A 421 -17.86 55.20 6.54
CA ASP A 421 -16.89 56.17 6.98
C ASP A 421 -16.70 57.33 5.91
N ASP A 422 -16.96 57.05 4.63
CA ASP A 422 -16.88 58.07 3.56
C ASP A 422 -18.10 58.96 3.44
N LEU A 423 -19.15 58.77 4.25
CA LEU A 423 -20.35 59.60 4.25
C LEU A 423 -20.41 60.58 5.44
N ASN A 424 -19.41 60.62 6.30
CA ASN A 424 -19.34 61.48 7.49
C ASN A 424 -18.13 62.50 7.44
N GLU A 425 -17.54 62.77 6.27
CA GLU A 425 -16.63 63.92 6.06
C GLU A 425 -17.31 65.02 5.21
#